data_59ad124fae0e647cd11f89bfa87b4fab
#
_entry.id   59ad124fae0e647cd11f89bfa87b4fab
#
_cell.length_a   1.000
_cell.length_b   1.000
_cell.length_c   1.000
_cell.angle_alpha   90.00
_cell.angle_beta   90.00
_cell.angle_gamma   90.00
#
_symmetry.space_group_name_H-M   'P 1'
#
loop_
_entity.id
_entity.type
_entity.pdbx_description
1 polymer ?
#
loop_
_entity_poly.entity_id
_entity_poly.type
_entity_poly.pdbx_seq_one_letter_code
_entity_poly.pdbx_strand_id
1 'polypeptide(L)'
;MLLRAGVIATLWWILAEGSFLAWGVGLASIVLALIVSLVLLPPAPSRLSLLGAASFLGFFLLQSFSGGVQVARMALRPRPDLRPAVLDIPLRLPEGGARILLAATLNLLPGTLSAGLEGGHLRMHVLDQRFPAESAVRAVETRIARLLSLSMQAA
;
A
#
# COMPACT_ATOMS: atom_id res chain seq x y z
N MET A 1 16.67 -7.67 6.71
CA MET A 1 16.46 -7.94 8.15
C MET A 1 16.74 -6.73 9.01
N LEU A 2 17.92 -6.13 8.94
CA LEU A 2 18.30 -4.96 9.78
C LEU A 2 17.31 -3.78 9.67
N LEU A 3 16.83 -3.46 8.48
CA LEU A 3 15.87 -2.36 8.30
C LEU A 3 14.56 -2.61 9.06
N ARG A 4 14.02 -3.84 9.00
CA ARG A 4 12.78 -4.20 9.74
C ARG A 4 12.99 -4.12 11.24
N ALA A 5 14.11 -4.66 11.73
CA ALA A 5 14.46 -4.56 13.14
C ALA A 5 14.61 -3.10 13.59
N GLY A 6 15.25 -2.27 12.78
CA GLY A 6 15.38 -0.83 13.04
C GLY A 6 14.03 -0.12 13.10
N VAL A 7 13.12 -0.38 12.17
CA VAL A 7 11.76 0.21 12.17
C VAL A 7 10.99 -0.21 13.42
N ILE A 8 10.98 -1.51 13.76
CA ILE A 8 10.27 -2.03 14.94
C ILE A 8 10.86 -1.43 16.22
N ALA A 9 12.18 -1.35 16.32
CA ALA A 9 12.86 -0.74 17.48
C ALA A 9 12.56 0.77 17.60
N THR A 10 12.51 1.48 16.48
CA THR A 10 12.17 2.91 16.45
C THR A 10 10.72 3.12 16.88
N LEU A 11 9.80 2.29 16.40
CA LEU A 11 8.40 2.35 16.82
C LEU A 11 8.24 2.07 18.31
N TRP A 12 8.97 1.07 18.83
CA TRP A 12 8.99 0.82 20.28
C TRP A 12 9.54 2.02 21.06
N TRP A 13 10.62 2.60 20.60
CA TRP A 13 11.22 3.77 21.24
C TRP A 13 10.24 4.94 21.33
N ILE A 14 9.49 5.20 20.27
CA ILE A 14 8.47 6.25 20.23
C ILE A 14 7.33 5.92 21.21
N LEU A 15 6.83 4.67 21.21
CA LEU A 15 5.75 4.23 22.07
C LEU A 15 6.13 4.21 23.55
N ALA A 16 7.39 3.94 23.86
CA ALA A 16 7.94 3.95 25.22
C ALA A 16 8.34 5.38 25.69
N GLU A 17 7.99 6.42 24.90
CA GLU A 17 8.33 7.83 25.20
C GLU A 17 9.82 8.05 25.53
N GLY A 18 10.69 7.23 24.93
CA GLY A 18 12.13 7.24 25.18
C GLY A 18 12.56 6.66 26.54
N SER A 19 11.65 6.06 27.32
CA SER A 19 11.94 5.50 28.63
C SER A 19 12.74 4.21 28.55
N PHE A 20 13.88 4.15 29.28
CA PHE A 20 14.69 2.93 29.40
C PHE A 20 14.10 1.88 30.36
N LEU A 21 13.17 2.27 31.23
CA LEU A 21 12.62 1.37 32.27
C LEU A 21 11.86 0.17 31.67
N ALA A 22 11.25 0.34 30.48
CA ALA A 22 10.46 -0.70 29.80
C ALA A 22 11.28 -1.55 28.80
N TRP A 23 12.61 -1.41 28.76
CA TRP A 23 13.43 -2.09 27.74
C TRP A 23 13.45 -3.62 27.85
N GLY A 24 13.28 -4.18 29.04
CA GLY A 24 13.16 -5.64 29.20
C GLY A 24 11.96 -6.21 28.43
N VAL A 25 10.79 -5.61 28.61
CA VAL A 25 9.58 -5.98 27.86
C VAL A 25 9.72 -5.55 26.40
N GLY A 26 10.35 -4.40 26.14
CA GLY A 26 10.59 -3.88 24.80
C GLY A 26 11.40 -4.82 23.93
N LEU A 27 12.50 -5.34 24.45
CA LEU A 27 13.34 -6.26 23.70
C LEU A 27 12.60 -7.55 23.35
N ALA A 28 11.85 -8.12 24.29
CA ALA A 28 11.01 -9.30 24.04
C ALA A 28 9.95 -9.03 22.97
N SER A 29 9.29 -7.85 23.04
CA SER A 29 8.28 -7.43 22.05
C SER A 29 8.88 -7.22 20.68
N ILE A 30 10.04 -6.58 20.58
CA ILE A 30 10.77 -6.36 19.31
C ILE A 30 11.14 -7.69 18.66
N VAL A 31 11.70 -8.63 19.46
CA VAL A 31 12.09 -9.97 18.97
C VAL A 31 10.85 -10.73 18.47
N LEU A 32 9.78 -10.75 19.26
CA LEU A 32 8.53 -11.41 18.88
C LEU A 32 7.93 -10.79 17.60
N ALA A 33 7.85 -9.47 17.54
CA ALA A 33 7.35 -8.75 16.37
C ALA A 33 8.21 -9.02 15.12
N LEU A 34 9.52 -9.13 15.28
CA LEU A 34 10.42 -9.46 14.18
C LEU A 34 10.19 -10.89 13.68
N ILE A 35 10.05 -11.87 14.58
CA ILE A 35 9.75 -13.26 14.23
C ILE A 35 8.42 -13.33 13.47
N VAL A 36 7.36 -12.77 14.03
CA VAL A 36 6.05 -12.73 13.39
C VAL A 36 6.10 -12.04 12.02
N SER A 37 6.81 -10.91 11.92
CA SER A 37 7.00 -10.20 10.65
C SER A 37 7.72 -11.04 9.59
N LEU A 38 8.69 -11.87 9.99
CA LEU A 38 9.42 -12.74 9.07
C LEU A 38 8.60 -13.95 8.63
N VAL A 39 7.77 -14.49 9.53
CA VAL A 39 6.88 -15.62 9.23
C VAL A 39 5.74 -15.19 8.30
N LEU A 40 5.08 -14.07 8.61
CA LEU A 40 3.95 -13.59 7.81
C LEU A 40 4.38 -12.97 6.48
N LEU A 41 5.54 -12.33 6.45
CA LEU A 41 6.04 -11.65 5.25
C LEU A 41 7.51 -12.01 5.04
N PRO A 42 7.83 -13.15 4.41
CA PRO A 42 9.20 -13.54 4.11
C PRO A 42 9.94 -12.45 3.33
N PRO A 43 11.26 -12.29 3.55
CA PRO A 43 12.06 -11.30 2.82
C PRO A 43 12.09 -11.67 1.33
N ALA A 44 11.53 -10.80 0.50
CA ALA A 44 11.64 -10.89 -0.95
C ALA A 44 12.94 -10.22 -1.43
N PRO A 45 13.51 -10.62 -2.56
CA PRO A 45 14.69 -9.98 -3.17
C PRO A 45 14.29 -8.65 -3.80
N SER A 46 13.96 -7.67 -2.97
CA SER A 46 13.61 -6.32 -3.41
C SER A 46 14.66 -5.33 -2.93
N ARG A 47 15.07 -4.42 -3.80
CA ARG A 47 15.95 -3.30 -3.46
C ARG A 47 15.14 -2.02 -3.48
N LEU A 48 15.17 -1.29 -2.37
CA LEU A 48 14.54 0.03 -2.32
C LEU A 48 15.36 1.01 -3.18
N SER A 49 14.69 1.61 -4.15
CA SER A 49 15.23 2.69 -4.96
C SER A 49 14.80 4.04 -4.36
N LEU A 50 15.75 4.87 -3.95
CA LEU A 50 15.45 6.20 -3.41
C LEU A 50 14.74 7.08 -4.44
N LEU A 51 15.16 7.01 -5.71
CA LEU A 51 14.50 7.72 -6.80
C LEU A 51 13.08 7.18 -7.04
N GLY A 52 12.92 5.84 -6.94
CA GLY A 52 11.62 5.18 -6.99
C GLY A 52 10.71 5.65 -5.85
N ALA A 53 11.25 5.79 -4.63
CA ALA A 53 10.52 6.27 -3.46
C ALA A 53 10.06 7.72 -3.62
N ALA A 54 10.92 8.61 -4.07
CA ALA A 54 10.57 10.01 -4.33
C ALA A 54 9.48 10.13 -5.42
N SER A 55 9.61 9.36 -6.51
CA SER A 55 8.61 9.30 -7.58
C SER A 55 7.27 8.74 -7.11
N PHE A 56 7.30 7.69 -6.27
CA PHE A 56 6.09 7.09 -5.70
C PHE A 56 5.39 8.07 -4.75
N LEU A 57 6.14 8.72 -3.86
CA LEU A 57 5.58 9.69 -2.92
C LEU A 57 4.95 10.89 -3.65
N GLY A 58 5.64 11.47 -4.62
CA GLY A 58 5.11 12.57 -5.42
C GLY A 58 3.82 12.19 -6.15
N PHE A 59 3.80 11.01 -6.77
CA PHE A 59 2.59 10.48 -7.39
C PHE A 59 1.46 10.29 -6.39
N PHE A 60 1.76 9.66 -5.24
CA PHE A 60 0.77 9.39 -4.21
C PHE A 60 0.10 10.67 -3.69
N LEU A 61 0.91 11.69 -3.40
CA LEU A 61 0.39 12.99 -2.93
C LEU A 61 -0.49 13.67 -3.99
N LEU A 62 -0.05 13.70 -5.25
CA LEU A 62 -0.82 14.29 -6.34
C LEU A 62 -2.13 13.53 -6.57
N GLN A 63 -2.09 12.20 -6.56
CA GLN A 63 -3.27 11.37 -6.78
C GLN A 63 -4.26 11.46 -5.60
N SER A 64 -3.75 11.51 -4.36
CA SER A 64 -4.60 11.70 -3.17
C SER A 64 -5.29 13.06 -3.20
N PHE A 65 -4.58 14.12 -3.56
CA PHE A 65 -5.16 15.45 -3.67
C PHE A 65 -6.21 15.53 -4.80
N SER A 66 -5.87 15.09 -6.00
CA SER A 66 -6.78 15.13 -7.16
C SER A 66 -8.02 14.26 -6.93
N GLY A 67 -7.84 13.04 -6.36
CA GLY A 67 -8.93 12.15 -6.02
C GLY A 67 -9.82 12.73 -4.91
N GLY A 68 -9.22 13.34 -3.87
CA GLY A 68 -9.97 14.03 -2.82
C GLY A 68 -10.84 15.18 -3.38
N VAL A 69 -10.30 16.00 -4.28
CA VAL A 69 -11.05 17.05 -4.97
C VAL A 69 -12.19 16.46 -5.81
N GLN A 70 -11.94 15.34 -6.50
CA GLN A 70 -12.96 14.68 -7.31
C GLN A 70 -14.12 14.16 -6.43
N VAL A 71 -13.82 13.48 -5.34
CA VAL A 71 -14.84 12.99 -4.39
C VAL A 71 -15.59 14.15 -3.74
N ALA A 72 -14.90 15.20 -3.31
CA ALA A 72 -15.55 16.40 -2.76
C ALA A 72 -16.52 17.04 -3.77
N ARG A 73 -16.12 17.15 -5.05
CA ARG A 73 -17.01 17.65 -6.12
C ARG A 73 -18.23 16.74 -6.31
N MET A 74 -18.07 15.42 -6.20
CA MET A 74 -19.20 14.49 -6.28
C MET A 74 -20.16 14.65 -5.10
N ALA A 75 -19.62 14.81 -3.89
CA ALA A 75 -20.41 14.99 -2.66
C ALA A 75 -21.19 16.31 -2.64
N LEU A 76 -20.65 17.35 -3.25
CA LEU A 76 -21.29 18.69 -3.33
C LEU A 76 -22.34 18.79 -4.44
N ARG A 77 -22.54 17.74 -5.25
CA ARG A 77 -23.61 17.75 -6.27
C ARG A 77 -24.99 17.60 -5.61
N PRO A 78 -25.99 18.37 -6.03
CA PRO A 78 -27.35 18.28 -5.49
C PRO A 78 -28.01 16.89 -5.67
N ARG A 79 -27.60 16.17 -6.73
CA ARG A 79 -28.00 14.78 -7.01
C ARG A 79 -26.77 13.98 -7.36
N PRO A 80 -26.24 13.18 -6.43
CA PRO A 80 -25.11 12.32 -6.71
C PRO A 80 -25.53 11.18 -7.67
N ASP A 81 -25.01 11.20 -8.89
CA ASP A 81 -25.15 10.09 -9.86
C ASP A 81 -23.93 9.19 -9.71
N LEU A 82 -23.95 8.34 -8.69
CA LEU A 82 -22.90 7.36 -8.41
C LEU A 82 -23.34 5.99 -8.93
N ARG A 83 -22.39 5.26 -9.53
CA ARG A 83 -22.59 3.90 -10.04
C ARG A 83 -21.54 2.98 -9.45
N PRO A 84 -21.72 2.53 -8.20
CA PRO A 84 -20.76 1.63 -7.57
C PRO A 84 -20.63 0.33 -8.34
N ALA A 85 -19.40 -0.18 -8.43
CA ALA A 85 -19.13 -1.46 -9.07
C ALA A 85 -18.03 -2.22 -8.33
N VAL A 86 -18.00 -3.53 -8.54
CA VAL A 86 -16.91 -4.42 -8.11
C VAL A 86 -16.17 -4.85 -9.36
N LEU A 87 -14.87 -4.66 -9.37
CA LEU A 87 -14.01 -5.01 -10.48
C LEU A 87 -12.99 -6.06 -10.03
N ASP A 88 -12.74 -7.04 -10.86
CA ASP A 88 -11.66 -8.02 -10.69
C ASP A 88 -10.56 -7.71 -11.69
N ILE A 89 -9.40 -7.27 -11.18
CA ILE A 89 -8.28 -6.79 -12.00
C ILE A 89 -7.10 -7.74 -11.82
N PRO A 90 -6.59 -8.38 -12.90
CA PRO A 90 -5.40 -9.22 -12.83
C PRO A 90 -4.18 -8.40 -12.48
N LEU A 91 -3.33 -8.90 -11.57
CA LEU A 91 -2.14 -8.22 -11.10
C LEU A 91 -0.88 -8.72 -11.82
N ARG A 92 0.04 -7.78 -12.12
CA ARG A 92 1.36 -8.04 -12.72
C ARG A 92 2.50 -8.05 -11.71
N LEU A 93 2.24 -7.57 -10.49
CA LEU A 93 3.21 -7.63 -9.41
C LEU A 93 3.37 -9.06 -8.89
N PRO A 94 4.58 -9.48 -8.52
CA PRO A 94 4.81 -10.76 -7.87
C PRO A 94 4.08 -10.82 -6.52
N GLU A 95 3.78 -12.03 -6.07
CA GLU A 95 3.12 -12.26 -4.78
C GLU A 95 3.97 -11.77 -3.60
N GLY A 96 3.27 -11.43 -2.51
CA GLY A 96 3.90 -10.98 -1.28
C GLY A 96 3.75 -9.47 -1.04
N GLY A 97 4.76 -8.85 -0.41
CA GLY A 97 4.70 -7.47 0.08
C GLY A 97 4.36 -6.42 -0.98
N ALA A 98 4.72 -6.65 -2.24
CA ALA A 98 4.41 -5.73 -3.33
C ALA A 98 2.90 -5.61 -3.58
N ARG A 99 2.17 -6.73 -3.56
CA ARG A 99 0.69 -6.72 -3.71
C ARG A 99 -0.01 -6.14 -2.49
N ILE A 100 0.53 -6.39 -1.28
CA ILE A 100 0.00 -5.79 -0.06
C ILE A 100 0.19 -4.27 -0.10
N LEU A 101 1.36 -3.79 -0.52
CA LEU A 101 1.62 -2.36 -0.69
C LEU A 101 0.69 -1.73 -1.74
N LEU A 102 0.42 -2.44 -2.85
CA LEU A 102 -0.54 -2.02 -3.86
C LEU A 102 -1.94 -1.84 -3.26
N ALA A 103 -2.46 -2.87 -2.58
CA ALA A 103 -3.79 -2.82 -1.97
C ALA A 103 -3.89 -1.71 -0.92
N ALA A 104 -2.88 -1.57 -0.05
CA ALA A 104 -2.81 -0.49 0.93
C ALA A 104 -2.80 0.90 0.26
N THR A 105 -2.00 1.07 -0.80
CA THR A 105 -1.94 2.33 -1.56
C THR A 105 -3.29 2.67 -2.19
N LEU A 106 -3.95 1.70 -2.82
CA LEU A 106 -5.27 1.91 -3.44
C LEU A 106 -6.34 2.26 -2.42
N ASN A 107 -6.28 1.68 -1.21
CA ASN A 107 -7.21 2.02 -0.11
C ASN A 107 -7.01 3.44 0.43
N LEU A 108 -5.84 4.02 0.25
CA LEU A 108 -5.57 5.41 0.62
C LEU A 108 -5.95 6.39 -0.49
N LEU A 109 -6.24 5.89 -1.70
CA LEU A 109 -6.72 6.72 -2.81
C LEU A 109 -8.25 6.87 -2.72
N PRO A 110 -8.77 8.11 -2.82
CA PRO A 110 -10.21 8.35 -2.74
C PRO A 110 -10.98 7.66 -3.87
N GLY A 111 -12.13 7.08 -3.53
CA GLY A 111 -13.04 6.46 -4.49
C GLY A 111 -12.77 5.00 -4.84
N THR A 112 -11.77 4.38 -4.21
CA THR A 112 -11.43 2.96 -4.39
C THR A 112 -11.28 2.24 -3.05
N LEU A 113 -11.65 0.95 -3.00
CA LEU A 113 -11.47 0.09 -1.85
C LEU A 113 -11.08 -1.32 -2.31
N SER A 114 -9.91 -1.78 -1.93
CA SER A 114 -9.47 -3.16 -2.17
C SER A 114 -10.21 -4.11 -1.23
N ALA A 115 -11.01 -5.00 -1.80
CA ALA A 115 -11.84 -5.94 -1.05
C ALA A 115 -11.16 -7.31 -0.86
N GLY A 116 -10.22 -7.70 -1.72
CA GLY A 116 -9.51 -8.97 -1.63
C GLY A 116 -8.37 -9.10 -2.63
N LEU A 117 -7.43 -9.97 -2.29
CA LEU A 117 -6.30 -10.38 -3.14
C LEU A 117 -6.35 -11.91 -3.23
N GLU A 118 -6.85 -12.44 -4.33
CA GLU A 118 -7.02 -13.89 -4.52
C GLU A 118 -6.59 -14.31 -5.93
N GLY A 119 -5.85 -15.41 -6.03
CA GLY A 119 -5.52 -16.04 -7.31
C GLY A 119 -4.81 -15.12 -8.33
N GLY A 120 -4.05 -14.14 -7.85
CA GLY A 120 -3.40 -13.17 -8.74
C GLY A 120 -4.29 -12.02 -9.20
N HIS A 121 -5.50 -11.91 -8.67
CA HIS A 121 -6.46 -10.85 -8.97
C HIS A 121 -6.67 -9.94 -7.76
N LEU A 122 -6.90 -8.67 -8.03
CA LEU A 122 -7.36 -7.68 -7.07
C LEU A 122 -8.85 -7.47 -7.25
N ARG A 123 -9.62 -7.84 -6.23
CA ARG A 123 -11.04 -7.46 -6.16
C ARG A 123 -11.14 -6.09 -5.54
N MET A 124 -11.70 -5.15 -6.28
CA MET A 124 -11.76 -3.75 -5.89
C MET A 124 -13.18 -3.20 -6.05
N HIS A 125 -13.68 -2.54 -5.01
CA HIS A 125 -14.88 -1.71 -5.08
C HIS A 125 -14.50 -0.32 -5.58
N VAL A 126 -15.23 0.18 -6.55
CA VAL A 126 -15.11 1.54 -7.06
C VAL A 126 -16.40 2.33 -6.80
N LEU A 127 -16.26 3.58 -6.45
CA LEU A 127 -17.38 4.47 -6.17
C LEU A 127 -18.21 4.77 -7.44
N ASP A 128 -17.55 4.77 -8.58
CA ASP A 128 -18.18 4.98 -9.88
C ASP A 128 -17.51 4.10 -10.95
N GLN A 129 -18.28 3.26 -11.63
CA GLN A 129 -17.78 2.37 -12.69
C GLN A 129 -17.18 3.12 -13.90
N ARG A 130 -17.47 4.41 -14.06
CA ARG A 130 -16.86 5.28 -15.08
C ARG A 130 -15.42 5.65 -14.75
N PHE A 131 -14.98 5.38 -13.51
CA PHE A 131 -13.59 5.60 -13.11
C PHE A 131 -12.69 4.58 -13.82
N PRO A 132 -11.57 5.02 -14.43
CA PRO A 132 -10.66 4.14 -15.15
C PRO A 132 -9.78 3.34 -14.18
N ALA A 133 -10.41 2.44 -13.42
CA ALA A 133 -9.79 1.71 -12.32
C ALA A 133 -8.59 0.88 -12.75
N GLU A 134 -8.69 0.20 -13.90
CA GLU A 134 -7.57 -0.61 -14.39
C GLU A 134 -6.33 0.24 -14.68
N SER A 135 -6.48 1.37 -15.33
CA SER A 135 -5.35 2.27 -15.61
C SER A 135 -4.75 2.84 -14.33
N ALA A 136 -5.58 3.13 -13.32
CA ALA A 136 -5.12 3.57 -12.01
C ALA A 136 -4.29 2.48 -11.31
N VAL A 137 -4.78 1.22 -11.31
CA VAL A 137 -4.03 0.08 -10.76
C VAL A 137 -2.70 -0.09 -11.49
N ARG A 138 -2.67 -0.06 -12.84
CA ARG A 138 -1.44 -0.17 -13.64
C ARG A 138 -0.44 0.95 -13.32
N ALA A 139 -0.92 2.16 -13.12
CA ALA A 139 -0.08 3.29 -12.74
C ALA A 139 0.59 3.08 -11.37
N VAL A 140 -0.13 2.56 -10.39
CA VAL A 140 0.41 2.25 -9.06
C VAL A 140 1.36 1.05 -9.12
N GLU A 141 1.01 -0.05 -9.83
CA GLU A 141 1.88 -1.21 -10.04
C GLU A 141 3.24 -0.81 -10.59
N THR A 142 3.27 0.01 -11.65
CA THR A 142 4.50 0.47 -12.28
C THR A 142 5.39 1.23 -11.30
N ARG A 143 4.81 2.03 -10.43
CA ARG A 143 5.56 2.80 -9.43
C ARG A 143 6.09 1.95 -8.30
N ILE A 144 5.29 0.98 -7.83
CA ILE A 144 5.73 0.00 -6.83
C ILE A 144 6.85 -0.87 -7.38
N ALA A 145 6.74 -1.33 -8.64
CA ALA A 145 7.80 -2.08 -9.28
C ALA A 145 9.12 -1.29 -9.34
N ARG A 146 9.08 0.00 -9.68
CA ARG A 146 10.25 0.89 -9.65
C ARG A 146 10.79 1.12 -8.23
N LEU A 147 9.89 1.34 -7.26
CA LEU A 147 10.23 1.53 -5.86
C LEU A 147 11.01 0.32 -5.30
N LEU A 148 10.55 -0.88 -5.62
CA LEU A 148 11.08 -2.14 -5.12
C LEU A 148 12.08 -2.80 -6.08
N SER A 149 12.38 -2.17 -7.21
CA SER A 149 13.24 -2.71 -8.29
C SER A 149 12.83 -4.12 -8.73
N LEU A 150 11.52 -4.33 -8.91
CA LEU A 150 10.93 -5.61 -9.30
C LEU A 150 10.69 -5.66 -10.81
N SER A 151 10.83 -6.86 -11.39
CA SER A 151 10.30 -7.16 -12.72
C SER A 151 8.80 -7.44 -12.65
N MET A 152 8.02 -6.83 -13.54
CA MET A 152 6.61 -7.13 -13.67
C MET A 152 6.43 -8.41 -14.48
N GLN A 153 5.49 -9.25 -14.08
CA GLN A 153 5.10 -10.43 -14.84
C GLN A 153 4.29 -10.00 -16.08
N ALA A 154 4.47 -10.70 -17.20
CA ALA A 154 3.57 -10.57 -18.34
C ALA A 154 2.18 -11.05 -17.90
N ALA A 155 1.13 -10.27 -18.22
CA ALA A 155 -0.24 -10.62 -17.92
C ALA A 155 -0.75 -11.64 -18.93
#